data_eec1759933974d8054b9537bb49a06b4
#
_entry.id   eec1759933974d8054b9537bb49a06b4
#
_cell.length_a   1.000
_cell.length_b   1.000
_cell.length_c   1.000
_cell.angle_alpha   90.00
_cell.angle_beta   90.00
_cell.angle_gamma   90.00
#
_symmetry.space_group_name_H-M   'P 1'
#
loop_
_entity.id
_entity.type
_entity.pdbx_description
1 polymer ?
#
loop_
_entity_poly.entity_id
_entity_poly.type
_entity_poly.pdbx_seq_one_letter_code
_entity_poly.pdbx_strand_id
1 'polypeptide(L)'
;MVTRLTAASIALASLFLCATALAQRAPRGGGPETRTAATTTKDGAIIQWYATLDRGLAEAKRTGKPIMLVSGAPHCAGVSGMWCPGKVKIDNGWLLKDEVVAASRDFVCIRLTSYESAEEAAFVTKLQGNPVNTVFAILTPDALPALAMKGLGRGPGELFADPADMVKQMGEVAAKFAGGSATTKADGQPALPITLDARLGLAVASADLQPLALVIAPDEKTRAALEAKLAVLAWSNDLRGRFTYASADSLGGLKLDDPGAFKSDAFKSGAFKSGVLLIEPDVFGVEGKIVSAIDATDVDKMLSSAMHAASAKHVRAAKSREQLKRLALANGIFFETGIPVSGKKEAEDRAKFKAQIEEAQKARAATKPLPRG
;
A
#
# COMPACT_ATOMS: atom_id res chain seq x y z
N MET A 1 22.37 -16.38 -87.76
CA MET A 1 23.35 -17.46 -87.45
C MET A 1 23.46 -17.50 -85.97
N VAL A 2 22.70 -18.22 -85.37
CA VAL A 2 22.81 -19.59 -84.72
C VAL A 2 24.14 -19.77 -83.98
N THR A 3 24.07 -19.86 -82.71
CA THR A 3 24.49 -21.04 -81.97
C THR A 3 23.95 -21.06 -80.53
N ARG A 4 23.27 -22.14 -80.22
CA ARG A 4 22.80 -22.53 -78.87
C ARG A 4 23.97 -23.11 -78.10
N LEU A 5 24.07 -22.83 -76.80
CA LEU A 5 24.82 -23.65 -75.88
C LEU A 5 23.98 -23.86 -74.62
N THR A 6 23.61 -25.08 -74.39
CA THR A 6 23.00 -25.68 -73.22
C THR A 6 24.04 -25.80 -72.14
N ALA A 7 23.73 -25.38 -70.95
CA ALA A 7 24.50 -25.70 -69.74
C ALA A 7 23.59 -26.33 -68.68
N ALA A 8 24.02 -27.48 -68.26
CA ALA A 8 23.33 -28.39 -67.35
C ALA A 8 23.26 -27.84 -65.92
N SER A 9 22.07 -27.99 -65.34
CA SER A 9 21.81 -27.71 -63.91
C SER A 9 22.34 -28.84 -63.04
N ILE A 10 23.25 -28.52 -62.15
CA ILE A 10 23.61 -29.40 -61.00
C ILE A 10 22.86 -28.84 -59.79
N ALA A 11 21.84 -29.59 -59.37
CA ALA A 11 21.13 -29.34 -58.13
C ALA A 11 21.93 -29.86 -56.94
N LEU A 12 22.50 -29.01 -56.13
CA LEU A 12 23.08 -29.39 -54.83
C LEU A 12 21.98 -29.17 -53.77
N ALA A 13 21.42 -30.29 -53.35
CA ALA A 13 20.49 -30.32 -52.22
C ALA A 13 21.28 -30.17 -50.91
N SER A 14 21.31 -28.97 -50.34
CA SER A 14 21.82 -28.76 -49.00
C SER A 14 20.70 -29.03 -48.00
N LEU A 15 20.74 -30.18 -47.36
CA LEU A 15 19.93 -30.49 -46.18
C LEU A 15 20.39 -29.56 -45.02
N PHE A 16 19.68 -28.49 -44.77
CA PHE A 16 19.78 -27.79 -43.52
C PHE A 16 18.97 -28.56 -42.47
N LEU A 17 19.67 -29.36 -41.65
CA LEU A 17 19.14 -29.82 -40.37
C LEU A 17 18.94 -28.59 -39.48
N CYS A 18 17.72 -28.07 -39.42
CA CYS A 18 17.29 -27.17 -38.36
C CYS A 18 17.19 -27.98 -37.07
N ALA A 19 18.29 -28.05 -36.31
CA ALA A 19 18.23 -28.43 -34.92
C ALA A 19 17.46 -27.35 -34.17
N THR A 20 16.16 -27.55 -33.99
CA THR A 20 15.36 -26.81 -33.02
C THR A 20 15.86 -27.12 -31.62
N ALA A 21 16.85 -26.38 -31.17
CA ALA A 21 17.19 -26.32 -29.76
C ALA A 21 15.94 -25.80 -29.04
N LEU A 22 15.12 -26.71 -28.56
CA LEU A 22 14.18 -26.48 -27.48
C LEU A 22 15.03 -26.07 -26.28
N ALA A 23 15.32 -24.78 -26.19
CA ALA A 23 15.79 -24.18 -24.96
C ALA A 23 14.69 -24.42 -23.92
N GLN A 24 14.79 -25.53 -23.22
CA GLN A 24 14.08 -25.73 -21.96
C GLN A 24 14.46 -24.57 -21.08
N ARG A 25 13.56 -23.58 -21.04
CA ARG A 25 13.60 -22.52 -20.07
C ARG A 25 13.52 -23.21 -18.71
N ALA A 26 14.68 -23.40 -18.09
CA ALA A 26 14.74 -23.81 -16.69
C ALA A 26 13.75 -22.91 -15.92
N PRO A 27 12.89 -23.48 -15.07
CA PRO A 27 12.08 -22.66 -14.20
C PRO A 27 13.08 -21.80 -13.44
N ARG A 28 13.02 -20.48 -13.64
CA ARG A 28 13.76 -19.54 -12.81
C ARG A 28 13.27 -19.83 -11.40
N GLY A 29 14.07 -20.54 -10.65
CA GLY A 29 13.92 -20.72 -9.23
C GLY A 29 13.98 -19.33 -8.62
N GLY A 30 12.81 -18.71 -8.45
CA GLY A 30 12.68 -17.60 -7.55
C GLY A 30 13.02 -18.14 -6.18
N GLY A 31 14.25 -17.91 -5.73
CA GLY A 31 14.59 -18.07 -4.33
C GLY A 31 13.56 -17.31 -3.52
N PRO A 32 13.38 -17.60 -2.23
CA PRO A 32 12.46 -16.89 -1.38
C PRO A 32 12.86 -15.40 -1.45
N GLU A 33 12.09 -14.61 -2.21
CA GLU A 33 12.22 -13.16 -2.20
C GLU A 33 11.86 -12.73 -0.78
N THR A 34 12.86 -12.62 0.06
CA THR A 34 12.76 -11.92 1.33
C THR A 34 12.46 -10.48 0.98
N ARG A 35 11.22 -10.02 1.25
CA ARG A 35 10.98 -8.58 1.33
C ARG A 35 12.02 -8.05 2.30
N THR A 36 12.96 -7.28 1.79
CA THR A 36 13.93 -6.60 2.64
C THR A 36 13.13 -5.76 3.62
N ALA A 37 13.37 -5.92 4.90
CA ALA A 37 12.76 -5.07 5.90
C ALA A 37 12.97 -3.62 5.45
N ALA A 38 11.90 -2.82 5.50
CA ALA A 38 11.96 -1.44 5.08
C ALA A 38 13.16 -0.78 5.77
N THR A 39 14.13 -0.34 4.97
CA THR A 39 15.24 0.46 5.51
C THR A 39 14.58 1.76 5.95
N THR A 40 14.40 1.91 7.25
CA THR A 40 13.90 3.17 7.79
C THR A 40 15.00 4.21 7.61
N THR A 41 14.61 5.45 7.36
CA THR A 41 15.50 6.59 7.45
C THR A 41 16.23 6.58 8.79
N LYS A 42 17.35 7.29 8.89
CA LYS A 42 18.12 7.43 10.12
C LYS A 42 17.24 7.79 11.33
N ASP A 43 16.15 8.51 11.08
CA ASP A 43 15.12 8.90 12.05
C ASP A 43 13.92 7.94 12.09
N GLY A 44 13.96 6.85 11.32
CA GLY A 44 12.86 5.90 11.18
C GLY A 44 11.64 6.47 10.45
N ALA A 45 11.72 7.67 9.88
CA ALA A 45 10.63 8.28 9.13
C ALA A 45 10.46 7.62 7.77
N ILE A 46 9.21 7.43 7.37
CA ILE A 46 8.81 7.01 6.02
C ILE A 46 7.81 8.02 5.45
N ILE A 47 7.49 7.87 4.15
CA ILE A 47 6.52 8.75 3.52
C ILE A 47 5.16 8.57 4.19
N GLN A 48 4.53 9.68 4.60
CA GLN A 48 3.15 9.69 5.05
C GLN A 48 2.24 9.83 3.86
N TRP A 49 1.33 8.89 3.70
CA TRP A 49 0.39 8.82 2.60
C TRP A 49 -1.01 9.23 3.03
N TYR A 50 -1.67 10.10 2.25
CA TYR A 50 -3.12 10.16 2.24
C TYR A 50 -3.65 8.86 1.65
N ALA A 51 -4.52 8.19 2.37
CA ALA A 51 -5.00 6.87 1.98
C ALA A 51 -6.30 6.90 1.17
N THR A 52 -6.85 8.10 0.92
CA THR A 52 -8.02 8.33 0.06
C THR A 52 -7.75 9.46 -0.93
N LEU A 53 -8.37 9.35 -2.10
CA LEU A 53 -8.21 10.32 -3.18
C LEU A 53 -8.68 11.72 -2.79
N ASP A 54 -9.89 11.80 -2.25
CA ASP A 54 -10.57 13.05 -1.89
C ASP A 54 -9.77 13.87 -0.87
N ARG A 55 -9.30 13.24 0.20
CA ARG A 55 -8.47 13.91 1.23
C ARG A 55 -7.14 14.39 0.67
N GLY A 56 -6.50 13.57 -0.15
CA GLY A 56 -5.24 13.96 -0.79
C GLY A 56 -5.41 15.10 -1.78
N LEU A 57 -6.44 15.08 -2.62
CA LEU A 57 -6.72 16.17 -3.56
C LEU A 57 -7.11 17.45 -2.85
N ALA A 58 -7.93 17.36 -1.77
CA ALA A 58 -8.27 18.53 -0.95
C ALA A 58 -7.01 19.16 -0.35
N GLU A 59 -6.08 18.37 0.16
CA GLU A 59 -4.81 18.86 0.70
C GLU A 59 -3.91 19.48 -0.37
N ALA A 60 -3.80 18.85 -1.55
CA ALA A 60 -3.02 19.39 -2.66
C ALA A 60 -3.56 20.76 -3.09
N LYS A 61 -4.87 20.89 -3.20
CA LYS A 61 -5.54 22.16 -3.50
C LYS A 61 -5.33 23.20 -2.39
N ARG A 62 -5.43 22.79 -1.12
CA ARG A 62 -5.25 23.67 0.04
C ARG A 62 -3.83 24.23 0.11
N THR A 63 -2.83 23.38 -0.15
CA THR A 63 -1.40 23.73 0.01
C THR A 63 -0.75 24.24 -1.26
N GLY A 64 -1.36 24.04 -2.42
CA GLY A 64 -0.74 24.28 -3.72
C GLY A 64 0.42 23.36 -4.03
N LYS A 65 0.66 22.31 -3.24
CA LYS A 65 1.75 21.36 -3.45
C LYS A 65 1.43 20.37 -4.58
N PRO A 66 2.44 20.00 -5.38
CA PRO A 66 2.29 18.91 -6.34
C PRO A 66 2.00 17.57 -5.63
N ILE A 67 1.52 16.61 -6.39
CA ILE A 67 1.10 15.32 -5.88
C ILE A 67 2.10 14.24 -6.30
N MET A 68 2.51 13.41 -5.35
CA MET A 68 3.13 12.11 -5.62
C MET A 68 2.09 11.02 -5.40
N LEU A 69 1.63 10.40 -6.48
CA LEU A 69 0.55 9.42 -6.46
C LEU A 69 1.07 8.02 -6.70
N VAL A 70 0.60 7.08 -5.91
CA VAL A 70 0.79 5.65 -6.12
C VAL A 70 -0.54 4.93 -6.01
N SER A 71 -0.70 3.82 -6.74
CA SER A 71 -1.84 2.95 -6.56
C SER A 71 -1.40 1.49 -6.51
N GLY A 72 -2.07 0.71 -5.68
CA GLY A 72 -1.77 -0.70 -5.52
C GLY A 72 -2.53 -1.32 -4.34
N ALA A 73 -2.93 -2.58 -4.50
CA ALA A 73 -3.56 -3.32 -3.42
C ALA A 73 -2.58 -3.57 -2.27
N PRO A 74 -3.08 -3.72 -1.03
CA PRO A 74 -2.30 -4.24 0.07
C PRO A 74 -1.66 -5.58 -0.29
N HIS A 75 -0.49 -5.89 0.27
CA HIS A 75 0.27 -7.12 0.00
C HIS A 75 0.65 -7.36 -1.48
N CYS A 76 0.44 -6.40 -2.35
CA CYS A 76 1.04 -6.39 -3.68
C CYS A 76 2.48 -5.94 -3.52
N ALA A 77 3.43 -6.82 -3.65
CA ALA A 77 4.83 -6.61 -3.33
C ALA A 77 5.39 -5.23 -3.75
N GLY A 78 6.27 -4.70 -2.97
CA GLY A 78 6.88 -3.38 -3.14
C GLY A 78 6.86 -2.57 -1.86
N VAL A 79 7.25 -1.31 -1.94
CA VAL A 79 7.12 -0.40 -0.81
C VAL A 79 5.67 -0.32 -0.44
N SER A 80 5.41 -0.56 0.83
CA SER A 80 4.04 -0.51 1.31
C SER A 80 3.11 -1.40 0.49
N GLY A 81 3.59 -2.55 0.02
CA GLY A 81 2.79 -3.49 -0.76
C GLY A 81 2.36 -3.02 -2.15
N MET A 82 2.90 -1.93 -2.67
CA MET A 82 2.37 -1.28 -3.85
C MET A 82 2.89 -1.80 -5.19
N TRP A 83 4.07 -2.40 -5.23
CA TRP A 83 4.66 -2.86 -6.50
C TRP A 83 4.85 -4.36 -6.56
N CYS A 84 4.58 -4.92 -7.74
CA CYS A 84 4.94 -6.29 -8.07
C CYS A 84 6.40 -6.37 -8.50
N PRO A 85 7.32 -6.93 -7.70
CA PRO A 85 8.65 -7.23 -8.17
C PRO A 85 8.56 -8.31 -9.25
N GLY A 86 9.33 -8.18 -10.29
CA GLY A 86 9.47 -9.21 -11.33
C GLY A 86 8.86 -8.87 -12.68
N LYS A 87 8.02 -7.83 -12.82
CA LYS A 87 7.53 -7.36 -14.12
C LYS A 87 8.11 -6.04 -14.58
N VAL A 88 8.69 -5.28 -13.67
CA VAL A 88 9.28 -3.98 -13.95
C VAL A 88 10.64 -3.91 -13.27
N LYS A 89 11.62 -3.30 -13.90
CA LYS A 89 12.92 -2.99 -13.28
C LYS A 89 12.71 -1.90 -12.23
N ILE A 90 12.09 -2.25 -11.12
CA ILE A 90 11.83 -1.35 -10.01
C ILE A 90 12.73 -1.79 -8.87
N ASP A 91 13.53 -0.90 -8.40
CA ASP A 91 14.11 -1.03 -7.07
C ASP A 91 13.00 -0.73 -6.05
N ASN A 92 12.50 -1.76 -5.40
CA ASN A 92 11.45 -1.67 -4.39
C ASN A 92 11.83 -0.80 -3.19
N GLY A 93 13.08 -0.40 -3.08
CA GLY A 93 13.58 0.45 -2.02
C GLY A 93 13.54 1.96 -2.30
N TRP A 94 13.19 2.41 -3.51
CA TRP A 94 13.32 3.84 -3.85
C TRP A 94 12.54 4.76 -2.93
N LEU A 95 11.28 4.44 -2.63
CA LEU A 95 10.46 5.28 -1.74
C LEU A 95 10.82 5.15 -0.26
N LEU A 96 11.81 4.33 0.07
CA LEU A 96 12.37 4.19 1.41
C LEU A 96 13.74 4.84 1.56
N LYS A 97 14.28 5.41 0.48
CA LYS A 97 15.53 6.14 0.52
C LYS A 97 15.33 7.46 1.26
N ASP A 98 16.25 7.80 2.14
CA ASP A 98 16.18 9.00 2.98
C ASP A 98 15.98 10.27 2.16
N GLU A 99 16.71 10.38 1.03
CA GLU A 99 16.60 11.52 0.14
C GLU A 99 15.22 11.61 -0.55
N VAL A 100 14.61 10.49 -0.89
CA VAL A 100 13.26 10.44 -1.49
C VAL A 100 12.21 10.76 -0.44
N VAL A 101 12.36 10.22 0.78
CA VAL A 101 11.47 10.55 1.91
C VAL A 101 11.56 12.04 2.23
N ALA A 102 12.76 12.62 2.22
CA ALA A 102 12.93 14.06 2.44
C ALA A 102 12.24 14.88 1.32
N ALA A 103 12.49 14.55 0.06
CA ALA A 103 11.87 15.23 -1.09
C ALA A 103 10.34 15.11 -1.09
N SER A 104 9.80 13.99 -0.59
CA SER A 104 8.34 13.77 -0.52
C SER A 104 7.60 14.80 0.37
N ARG A 105 8.32 15.50 1.24
CA ARG A 105 7.73 16.54 2.13
C ARG A 105 7.23 17.76 1.37
N ASP A 106 7.73 17.98 0.17
CA ASP A 106 7.29 19.05 -0.72
C ASP A 106 6.10 18.63 -1.58
N PHE A 107 5.61 17.41 -1.41
CA PHE A 107 4.47 16.84 -2.13
C PHE A 107 3.33 16.48 -1.17
N VAL A 108 2.13 16.43 -1.73
CA VAL A 108 1.03 15.67 -1.14
C VAL A 108 1.13 14.25 -1.67
N CYS A 109 1.46 13.31 -0.79
CA CYS A 109 1.62 11.91 -1.15
C CYS A 109 0.30 11.18 -1.02
N ILE A 110 -0.23 10.64 -2.13
CA ILE A 110 -1.53 9.95 -2.17
C ILE A 110 -1.29 8.49 -2.55
N ARG A 111 -1.86 7.59 -1.76
CA ARG A 111 -1.86 6.15 -2.03
C ARG A 111 -3.28 5.65 -2.21
N LEU A 112 -3.57 5.14 -3.39
CA LEU A 112 -4.86 4.56 -3.73
C LEU A 112 -4.81 3.05 -3.61
N THR A 113 -5.82 2.48 -3.03
CA THR A 113 -6.00 1.02 -2.97
C THR A 113 -6.89 0.50 -4.08
N SER A 114 -7.46 1.36 -4.87
CA SER A 114 -8.36 1.25 -6.04
C SER A 114 -9.27 0.00 -6.16
N TYR A 115 -8.92 -1.11 -5.52
CA TYR A 115 -9.71 -2.34 -5.57
C TYR A 115 -10.99 -2.30 -4.72
N GLU A 116 -11.11 -1.34 -3.82
CA GLU A 116 -12.27 -1.17 -2.94
C GLU A 116 -13.13 0.05 -3.32
N SER A 117 -12.54 1.01 -4.07
CA SER A 117 -13.19 2.25 -4.46
C SER A 117 -13.39 2.33 -5.96
N ALA A 118 -14.65 2.42 -6.39
CA ALA A 118 -14.98 2.65 -7.79
C ALA A 118 -14.50 4.04 -8.27
N GLU A 119 -14.51 5.04 -7.40
CA GLU A 119 -14.03 6.39 -7.68
C GLU A 119 -12.52 6.41 -7.92
N GLU A 120 -11.74 5.77 -7.05
CA GLU A 120 -10.29 5.65 -7.21
C GLU A 120 -9.94 4.86 -8.47
N ALA A 121 -10.66 3.77 -8.76
CA ALA A 121 -10.49 3.00 -9.98
C ALA A 121 -10.80 3.83 -11.23
N ALA A 122 -11.85 4.65 -11.21
CA ALA A 122 -12.18 5.57 -12.30
C ALA A 122 -11.10 6.64 -12.48
N PHE A 123 -10.58 7.18 -11.40
CA PHE A 123 -9.48 8.15 -11.46
C PHE A 123 -8.21 7.56 -12.08
N VAL A 124 -7.79 6.37 -11.64
CA VAL A 124 -6.65 5.65 -12.24
C VAL A 124 -6.89 5.35 -13.71
N THR A 125 -8.10 4.94 -14.07
CA THR A 125 -8.49 4.70 -15.47
C THR A 125 -8.40 5.96 -16.31
N LYS A 126 -8.83 7.10 -15.79
CA LYS A 126 -8.72 8.40 -16.47
C LYS A 126 -7.26 8.79 -16.71
N LEU A 127 -6.38 8.49 -15.77
CA LEU A 127 -4.95 8.78 -15.90
C LEU A 127 -4.25 7.87 -16.93
N GLN A 128 -4.62 6.59 -16.99
CA GLN A 128 -3.87 5.58 -17.77
C GLN A 128 -4.67 4.93 -18.90
N GLY A 129 -5.92 5.28 -19.08
CA GLY A 129 -6.79 4.67 -20.09
C GLY A 129 -7.39 3.32 -19.68
N ASN A 130 -6.85 2.68 -18.64
CA ASN A 130 -7.38 1.42 -18.07
C ASN A 130 -6.98 1.29 -16.58
N PRO A 131 -7.72 0.53 -15.77
CA PRO A 131 -7.33 0.24 -14.42
C PRO A 131 -6.15 -0.75 -14.45
N VAL A 132 -4.97 -0.29 -14.05
CA VAL A 132 -3.78 -1.13 -13.94
C VAL A 132 -3.41 -1.40 -12.50
N ASN A 133 -2.75 -2.51 -12.28
CA ASN A 133 -2.45 -3.01 -10.93
C ASN A 133 -1.53 -2.09 -10.14
N THR A 134 -0.65 -1.33 -10.79
CA THR A 134 0.20 -0.36 -10.11
C THR A 134 0.37 0.87 -10.96
N VAL A 135 0.31 2.03 -10.30
CA VAL A 135 0.54 3.33 -10.92
C VAL A 135 1.48 4.11 -10.04
N PHE A 136 2.43 4.78 -10.65
CA PHE A 136 3.22 5.83 -10.04
C PHE A 136 3.10 7.10 -10.91
N ALA A 137 2.83 8.23 -10.29
CA ALA A 137 2.70 9.51 -11.00
C ALA A 137 3.20 10.68 -10.17
N ILE A 138 3.77 11.66 -10.82
CA ILE A 138 3.96 13.01 -10.28
C ILE A 138 2.97 13.94 -10.99
N LEU A 139 2.07 14.55 -10.21
CA LEU A 139 0.98 15.36 -10.72
C LEU A 139 1.08 16.79 -10.21
N THR A 140 0.44 17.73 -10.92
CA THR A 140 0.20 19.08 -10.43
C THR A 140 -0.79 19.07 -9.25
N PRO A 141 -0.97 20.20 -8.52
CA PRO A 141 -2.01 20.29 -7.51
C PRO A 141 -3.43 20.03 -8.03
N ASP A 142 -3.66 20.25 -9.33
CA ASP A 142 -4.93 19.98 -10.01
C ASP A 142 -5.02 18.56 -10.58
N ALA A 143 -4.14 17.68 -10.15
CA ALA A 143 -4.09 16.27 -10.55
C ALA A 143 -3.85 16.03 -12.06
N LEU A 144 -3.16 16.93 -12.73
CA LEU A 144 -2.67 16.75 -14.10
C LEU A 144 -1.22 16.26 -14.08
N PRO A 145 -0.76 15.49 -15.10
CA PRO A 145 0.63 15.08 -15.18
C PRO A 145 1.60 16.27 -15.11
N ALA A 146 2.58 16.21 -14.22
CA ALA A 146 3.56 17.29 -13.99
C ALA A 146 4.90 17.06 -14.70
N LEU A 147 5.21 15.82 -15.10
CA LEU A 147 6.43 15.46 -15.83
C LEU A 147 6.18 15.52 -17.34
N ALA A 148 7.09 16.19 -18.07
CA ALA A 148 6.89 16.57 -19.47
C ALA A 148 6.86 15.39 -20.46
N MET A 149 7.45 14.23 -20.18
CA MET A 149 7.66 13.16 -21.16
C MET A 149 7.01 11.83 -20.83
N LYS A 150 6.84 11.50 -19.57
CA LYS A 150 6.19 10.28 -19.10
C LYS A 150 5.52 10.58 -17.77
N GLY A 151 4.35 11.18 -17.81
CA GLY A 151 3.66 11.54 -16.57
C GLY A 151 3.29 10.39 -15.67
N LEU A 152 3.36 9.14 -16.17
CA LEU A 152 2.83 7.95 -15.53
C LEU A 152 3.70 6.74 -15.80
N GLY A 153 3.91 5.92 -14.77
CA GLY A 153 4.61 4.64 -14.84
C GLY A 153 3.99 3.64 -13.88
N ARG A 154 4.45 2.41 -13.93
CA ARG A 154 4.07 1.38 -12.94
C ARG A 154 4.88 1.50 -11.66
N GLY A 155 5.91 2.31 -11.67
CA GLY A 155 6.77 2.61 -10.54
C GLY A 155 7.80 3.67 -10.91
N PRO A 156 8.53 4.22 -9.93
CA PRO A 156 9.48 5.29 -10.18
C PRO A 156 10.56 4.90 -11.19
N GLY A 157 11.03 3.65 -11.23
CA GLY A 157 12.06 3.19 -12.17
C GLY A 157 11.63 3.16 -13.65
N GLU A 158 10.36 3.42 -13.98
CA GLU A 158 9.92 3.65 -15.35
C GLU A 158 9.98 5.14 -15.76
N LEU A 159 10.03 6.03 -14.77
CA LEU A 159 10.02 7.49 -14.99
C LEU A 159 11.40 8.11 -14.81
N PHE A 160 12.20 7.57 -13.90
CA PHE A 160 13.50 8.11 -13.50
C PHE A 160 14.61 7.09 -13.75
N ALA A 161 15.83 7.59 -13.94
CA ALA A 161 16.99 6.74 -14.15
C ALA A 161 17.42 6.02 -12.84
N ASP A 162 17.38 6.74 -11.73
CA ASP A 162 17.76 6.29 -10.40
C ASP A 162 17.11 7.18 -9.31
N PRO A 163 17.26 6.87 -8.01
CA PRO A 163 16.70 7.69 -6.93
C PRO A 163 17.21 9.12 -6.91
N ALA A 164 18.45 9.40 -7.32
CA ALA A 164 18.99 10.75 -7.34
C ALA A 164 18.34 11.58 -8.44
N ASP A 165 18.13 10.99 -9.63
CA ASP A 165 17.37 11.60 -10.71
C ASP A 165 15.91 11.87 -10.30
N MET A 166 15.29 10.91 -9.60
CA MET A 166 13.95 11.11 -9.04
C MET A 166 13.91 12.33 -8.11
N VAL A 167 14.82 12.42 -7.13
CA VAL A 167 14.89 13.54 -6.19
C VAL A 167 15.10 14.86 -6.91
N LYS A 168 16.00 14.89 -7.90
CA LYS A 168 16.26 16.08 -8.72
C LYS A 168 14.98 16.55 -9.42
N GLN A 169 14.30 15.64 -10.13
CA GLN A 169 13.09 16.00 -10.88
C GLN A 169 11.92 16.35 -9.93
N MET A 170 11.81 15.70 -8.80
CA MET A 170 10.86 16.10 -7.74
C MET A 170 11.15 17.53 -7.28
N GLY A 171 12.42 17.89 -7.02
CA GLY A 171 12.80 19.26 -6.66
C GLY A 171 12.44 20.28 -7.74
N GLU A 172 12.67 19.96 -9.01
CA GLU A 172 12.29 20.82 -10.15
C GLU A 172 10.77 21.01 -10.25
N VAL A 173 9.99 19.96 -9.99
CA VAL A 173 8.53 20.05 -9.94
C VAL A 173 8.09 20.87 -8.75
N ALA A 174 8.58 20.58 -7.54
CA ALA A 174 8.23 21.31 -6.33
C ALA A 174 8.52 22.81 -6.45
N ALA A 175 9.66 23.19 -7.06
CA ALA A 175 10.04 24.59 -7.27
C ALA A 175 9.03 25.35 -8.15
N LYS A 176 8.38 24.70 -9.12
CA LYS A 176 7.34 25.33 -9.95
C LYS A 176 6.10 25.71 -9.16
N PHE A 177 5.85 25.04 -8.03
CA PHE A 177 4.68 25.25 -7.17
C PHE A 177 5.04 25.95 -5.85
N ALA A 178 6.32 26.14 -5.54
CA ALA A 178 6.77 26.82 -4.31
C ALA A 178 6.34 28.30 -4.24
N GLY A 179 6.09 28.93 -5.39
CA GLY A 179 5.55 30.29 -5.50
C GLY A 179 4.08 30.32 -5.89
N GLY A 180 3.45 29.16 -6.02
CA GLY A 180 2.05 29.04 -6.40
C GLY A 180 1.20 29.79 -5.40
N SER A 181 0.41 30.69 -5.93
CA SER A 181 -0.46 31.64 -5.26
C SER A 181 -1.14 31.04 -4.02
N ALA A 182 -0.41 31.02 -2.91
CA ALA A 182 -1.03 31.05 -1.61
C ALA A 182 -1.77 32.38 -1.46
N THR A 183 -2.80 32.57 -2.32
CA THR A 183 -3.80 33.63 -2.12
C THR A 183 -4.59 33.37 -0.83
N THR A 184 -4.39 32.21 -0.27
CA THR A 184 -4.73 31.89 1.13
C THR A 184 -3.50 31.23 1.74
N LYS A 185 -2.89 31.85 2.75
CA LYS A 185 -2.07 31.15 3.73
C LYS A 185 -2.79 29.83 3.99
N ALA A 186 -2.07 28.72 3.97
CA ALA A 186 -2.64 27.39 4.23
C ALA A 186 -3.14 27.36 5.69
N ASP A 187 -4.24 28.08 5.95
CA ASP A 187 -4.89 28.11 7.24
C ASP A 187 -5.50 26.73 7.48
N GLY A 188 -5.00 26.06 8.50
CA GLY A 188 -5.49 24.77 8.92
C GLY A 188 -4.41 23.68 8.99
N GLN A 189 -4.66 22.74 9.87
CA GLN A 189 -3.87 21.51 10.00
C GLN A 189 -4.18 20.57 8.84
N PRO A 190 -3.20 19.80 8.34
CA PRO A 190 -3.46 18.71 7.41
C PRO A 190 -4.49 17.74 8.01
N ALA A 191 -5.41 17.25 7.19
CA ALA A 191 -6.38 16.24 7.64
C ALA A 191 -5.67 14.94 8.04
N LEU A 192 -6.27 14.19 8.96
CA LEU A 192 -5.80 12.85 9.30
C LEU A 192 -5.87 11.95 8.03
N PRO A 193 -4.79 11.24 7.66
CA PRO A 193 -4.73 10.45 6.43
C PRO A 193 -5.39 9.07 6.62
N ILE A 194 -6.68 9.04 6.88
CA ILE A 194 -7.44 7.81 7.14
C ILE A 194 -7.70 6.99 5.89
N THR A 195 -7.80 5.68 6.05
CA THR A 195 -8.27 4.73 5.03
C THR A 195 -9.79 4.81 4.86
N LEU A 196 -10.33 4.19 3.78
CA LEU A 196 -11.77 4.17 3.50
C LEU A 196 -12.60 3.59 4.65
N ASP A 197 -12.07 2.54 5.28
CA ASP A 197 -12.68 1.89 6.44
C ASP A 197 -11.61 1.26 7.35
N ALA A 198 -12.02 0.84 8.53
CA ALA A 198 -11.12 0.26 9.53
C ALA A 198 -10.59 -1.13 9.15
N ARG A 199 -11.37 -1.94 8.41
CA ARG A 199 -10.93 -3.25 7.89
C ARG A 199 -9.80 -3.05 6.87
N LEU A 200 -9.98 -2.12 5.94
CA LEU A 200 -8.93 -1.75 4.99
C LEU A 200 -7.71 -1.17 5.72
N GLY A 201 -7.94 -0.41 6.79
CA GLY A 201 -6.89 0.09 7.67
C GLY A 201 -6.00 -1.01 8.22
N LEU A 202 -6.58 -2.12 8.70
CA LEU A 202 -5.81 -3.30 9.14
C LEU A 202 -5.00 -3.93 8.01
N ALA A 203 -5.62 -4.11 6.83
CA ALA A 203 -4.95 -4.70 5.68
C ALA A 203 -3.77 -3.83 5.20
N VAL A 204 -3.96 -2.51 5.13
CA VAL A 204 -2.91 -1.55 4.75
C VAL A 204 -1.81 -1.50 5.80
N ALA A 205 -2.15 -1.43 7.09
CA ALA A 205 -1.19 -1.42 8.18
C ALA A 205 -0.28 -2.66 8.18
N SER A 206 -0.88 -3.83 8.00
CA SER A 206 -0.13 -5.09 7.86
C SER A 206 0.81 -5.08 6.64
N ALA A 207 0.33 -4.61 5.48
CA ALA A 207 1.11 -4.55 4.26
C ALA A 207 2.27 -3.55 4.37
N ASP A 208 2.04 -2.43 5.05
CA ASP A 208 3.02 -1.35 5.25
C ASP A 208 3.95 -1.62 6.42
N LEU A 209 3.72 -2.70 7.16
CA LEU A 209 4.48 -3.02 8.36
C LEU A 209 4.42 -1.89 9.39
N GLN A 210 3.21 -1.41 9.65
CA GLN A 210 2.90 -0.32 10.57
C GLN A 210 1.84 -0.75 11.58
N PRO A 211 1.81 -0.19 12.78
CA PRO A 211 0.63 -0.26 13.62
C PRO A 211 -0.51 0.60 13.05
N LEU A 212 -1.74 0.25 13.38
CA LEU A 212 -2.93 1.01 13.05
C LEU A 212 -3.32 1.90 14.24
N ALA A 213 -3.55 3.18 14.00
CA ALA A 213 -4.23 4.08 14.93
C ALA A 213 -5.69 4.24 14.47
N LEU A 214 -6.62 3.70 15.25
CA LEU A 214 -8.05 3.65 14.93
C LEU A 214 -8.83 4.58 15.85
N VAL A 215 -9.47 5.59 15.27
CA VAL A 215 -10.44 6.44 15.96
C VAL A 215 -11.78 5.71 16.04
N ILE A 216 -12.34 5.60 17.23
CA ILE A 216 -13.68 5.08 17.46
C ILE A 216 -14.53 6.19 18.04
N ALA A 217 -15.63 6.53 17.37
CA ALA A 217 -16.64 7.44 17.90
C ALA A 217 -17.98 7.23 17.18
N PRO A 218 -19.09 7.05 17.92
CA PRO A 218 -20.40 6.80 17.33
C PRO A 218 -21.02 8.03 16.68
N ASP A 219 -20.56 9.23 17.05
CA ASP A 219 -21.04 10.49 16.49
C ASP A 219 -19.92 11.24 15.76
N GLU A 220 -20.32 11.96 14.71
CA GLU A 220 -19.42 12.71 13.81
C GLU A 220 -18.63 13.80 14.54
N LYS A 221 -19.25 14.51 15.48
CA LYS A 221 -18.60 15.61 16.20
C LYS A 221 -17.42 15.09 17.05
N THR A 222 -17.65 14.04 17.81
CA THR A 222 -16.60 13.39 18.61
C THR A 222 -15.53 12.82 17.70
N ARG A 223 -15.91 12.16 16.60
CA ARG A 223 -14.97 11.59 15.63
C ARG A 223 -14.07 12.67 15.03
N ALA A 224 -14.65 13.75 14.52
CA ALA A 224 -13.89 14.87 13.94
C ALA A 224 -12.93 15.51 14.95
N ALA A 225 -13.34 15.66 16.22
CA ALA A 225 -12.49 16.20 17.27
C ALA A 225 -11.29 15.27 17.58
N LEU A 226 -11.51 13.96 17.63
CA LEU A 226 -10.45 12.96 17.83
C LEU A 226 -9.51 12.89 16.62
N GLU A 227 -10.04 12.89 15.40
CA GLU A 227 -9.25 12.93 14.17
C GLU A 227 -8.37 14.17 14.10
N ALA A 228 -8.88 15.35 14.48
CA ALA A 228 -8.11 16.58 14.51
C ALA A 228 -6.92 16.51 15.48
N LYS A 229 -7.12 15.96 16.68
CA LYS A 229 -6.05 15.75 17.67
C LYS A 229 -5.01 14.75 17.16
N LEU A 230 -5.45 13.64 16.59
CA LEU A 230 -4.59 12.62 16.05
C LEU A 230 -3.81 13.13 14.83
N ALA A 231 -4.40 14.00 14.00
CA ALA A 231 -3.76 14.59 12.84
C ALA A 231 -2.51 15.41 13.22
N VAL A 232 -2.56 16.16 14.32
CA VAL A 232 -1.39 16.90 14.82
C VAL A 232 -0.20 15.96 15.04
N LEU A 233 -0.44 14.81 15.64
CA LEU A 233 0.60 13.81 15.90
C LEU A 233 1.03 13.07 14.63
N ALA A 234 0.06 12.71 13.77
CA ALA A 234 0.32 12.02 12.51
C ALA A 234 1.28 12.78 11.59
N TRP A 235 1.20 14.10 11.62
CA TRP A 235 2.04 15.00 10.81
C TRP A 235 3.25 15.55 11.54
N SER A 236 3.45 15.22 12.82
CA SER A 236 4.65 15.58 13.56
C SER A 236 5.90 14.89 12.95
N ASN A 237 7.07 15.49 13.17
CA ASN A 237 8.32 14.94 12.64
C ASN A 237 8.61 13.53 13.19
N ASP A 238 8.23 13.26 14.45
CA ASP A 238 8.56 12.02 15.15
C ASP A 238 7.66 10.85 14.78
N LEU A 239 6.39 11.13 14.39
CA LEU A 239 5.39 10.08 14.14
C LEU A 239 4.95 10.00 12.67
N ARG A 240 5.38 10.93 11.83
CA ARG A 240 5.05 10.92 10.40
C ARG A 240 5.47 9.62 9.74
N GLY A 241 4.52 8.96 9.07
CA GLY A 241 4.73 7.71 8.37
C GLY A 241 4.91 6.49 9.27
N ARG A 242 4.66 6.60 10.58
CA ARG A 242 4.83 5.47 11.51
C ARG A 242 3.56 4.68 11.75
N PHE A 243 2.42 5.22 11.38
CA PHE A 243 1.11 4.61 11.58
C PHE A 243 0.28 4.66 10.29
N THR A 244 -0.55 3.65 10.13
CA THR A 244 -1.74 3.74 9.29
C THR A 244 -2.88 4.27 10.16
N TYR A 245 -3.83 5.00 9.57
CA TYR A 245 -4.93 5.63 10.29
C TYR A 245 -6.27 5.19 9.71
N ALA A 246 -7.24 5.00 10.58
CA ALA A 246 -8.62 4.72 10.20
C ALA A 246 -9.58 5.28 11.24
N SER A 247 -10.87 5.37 10.87
CA SER A 247 -11.96 5.76 11.77
C SER A 247 -13.12 4.82 11.60
N ALA A 248 -13.87 4.59 12.68
CA ALA A 248 -15.08 3.79 12.69
C ALA A 248 -16.08 4.28 13.75
N ASP A 249 -17.36 3.99 13.53
CA ASP A 249 -18.41 4.31 14.49
C ASP A 249 -18.38 3.32 15.68
N SER A 250 -17.89 2.10 15.43
CA SER A 250 -17.80 1.04 16.43
C SER A 250 -16.75 0.00 16.02
N LEU A 251 -16.47 -0.94 16.91
CA LEU A 251 -15.58 -2.08 16.66
C LEU A 251 -16.24 -3.22 15.87
N GLY A 252 -17.51 -3.08 15.51
CA GLY A 252 -18.27 -4.13 14.82
C GLY A 252 -17.58 -4.54 13.51
N GLY A 253 -17.46 -5.85 13.30
CA GLY A 253 -16.85 -6.41 12.09
C GLY A 253 -15.32 -6.48 12.08
N LEU A 254 -14.64 -5.92 13.06
CA LEU A 254 -13.20 -6.08 13.26
C LEU A 254 -12.91 -7.27 14.17
N LYS A 255 -11.96 -8.09 13.80
CA LYS A 255 -11.46 -9.18 14.63
C LYS A 255 -10.25 -8.66 15.41
N LEU A 256 -10.52 -8.17 16.60
CA LEU A 256 -9.48 -7.63 17.47
C LEU A 256 -9.33 -8.52 18.69
N ASP A 257 -8.09 -8.92 18.96
CA ASP A 257 -7.72 -9.60 20.19
C ASP A 257 -7.37 -8.57 21.26
N ASP A 258 -8.12 -8.62 22.36
CA ASP A 258 -7.80 -7.87 23.57
C ASP A 258 -7.08 -8.83 24.52
N PRO A 259 -5.78 -8.68 24.74
CA PRO A 259 -5.01 -9.59 25.57
C PRO A 259 -5.38 -9.53 27.07
N GLY A 260 -6.51 -8.91 27.44
CA GLY A 260 -6.93 -8.76 28.83
C GLY A 260 -5.98 -7.89 29.70
N ALA A 261 -4.95 -7.33 29.05
CA ALA A 261 -3.90 -6.56 29.71
C ALA A 261 -4.27 -5.07 29.87
N PHE A 262 -5.38 -4.66 29.26
CA PHE A 262 -5.83 -3.27 29.41
C PHE A 262 -6.51 -3.10 30.76
N LYS A 263 -5.82 -2.40 31.63
CA LYS A 263 -6.35 -1.94 32.93
C LYS A 263 -7.43 -0.86 32.77
N SER A 264 -7.84 -0.51 31.55
CA SER A 264 -8.98 0.36 31.36
C SER A 264 -10.22 -0.48 31.65
N ASP A 265 -10.79 -0.28 32.81
CA ASP A 265 -12.06 -0.90 33.22
C ASP A 265 -13.18 -0.65 32.20
N ALA A 266 -13.07 0.44 31.44
CA ALA A 266 -13.97 0.81 30.36
C ALA A 266 -13.98 -0.19 29.19
N PHE A 267 -12.83 -0.76 28.81
CA PHE A 267 -12.77 -1.76 27.74
C PHE A 267 -13.29 -3.13 28.21
N LYS A 268 -12.93 -3.52 29.43
CA LYS A 268 -13.39 -4.79 30.04
C LYS A 268 -14.89 -4.85 30.31
N SER A 269 -15.48 -3.69 30.63
CA SER A 269 -16.91 -3.58 30.90
C SER A 269 -17.75 -3.34 29.64
N GLY A 270 -17.15 -3.27 28.43
CA GLY A 270 -17.82 -2.84 27.21
C GLY A 270 -18.19 -1.35 27.21
N ALA A 271 -17.62 -0.60 28.12
CA ALA A 271 -17.90 0.85 28.29
C ALA A 271 -17.05 1.75 27.39
N PHE A 272 -16.05 1.20 26.66
CA PHE A 272 -15.28 2.00 25.68
C PHE A 272 -16.20 2.42 24.55
N LYS A 273 -16.62 3.66 24.56
CA LYS A 273 -17.56 4.23 23.57
C LYS A 273 -16.87 5.07 22.51
N SER A 274 -15.83 5.78 22.89
CA SER A 274 -15.08 6.66 22.00
C SER A 274 -13.65 6.84 22.47
N GLY A 275 -12.73 7.01 21.52
CA GLY A 275 -11.32 7.23 21.79
C GLY A 275 -10.43 6.76 20.64
N VAL A 276 -9.18 6.45 20.96
CA VAL A 276 -8.18 5.97 19.98
C VAL A 276 -7.65 4.62 20.42
N LEU A 277 -7.69 3.65 19.53
CA LEU A 277 -7.05 2.34 19.70
C LEU A 277 -5.76 2.31 18.89
N LEU A 278 -4.67 1.84 19.51
CA LEU A 278 -3.46 1.48 18.79
C LEU A 278 -3.44 -0.04 18.65
N ILE A 279 -3.30 -0.51 17.40
CA ILE A 279 -3.51 -1.91 17.04
C ILE A 279 -2.28 -2.41 16.29
N GLU A 280 -1.77 -3.55 16.72
CA GLU A 280 -0.78 -4.34 15.99
C GLU A 280 -1.53 -5.27 15.05
N PRO A 281 -1.46 -5.07 13.71
CA PRO A 281 -2.14 -5.94 12.76
C PRO A 281 -1.46 -7.32 12.72
N ASP A 282 -2.24 -8.37 12.42
CA ASP A 282 -1.68 -9.66 12.06
C ASP A 282 -0.97 -9.59 10.69
N VAL A 283 -0.26 -10.65 10.33
CA VAL A 283 0.53 -10.68 9.08
C VAL A 283 -0.33 -10.66 7.80
N PHE A 284 -1.64 -10.88 7.93
CA PHE A 284 -2.59 -10.89 6.82
C PHE A 284 -3.41 -9.60 6.74
N GLY A 285 -3.41 -8.79 7.80
CA GLY A 285 -4.27 -7.61 7.92
C GLY A 285 -5.76 -7.95 8.05
N VAL A 286 -6.07 -9.10 8.65
CA VAL A 286 -7.44 -9.59 8.87
C VAL A 286 -7.85 -9.47 10.34
N GLU A 287 -6.88 -9.65 11.22
CA GLU A 287 -7.02 -9.58 12.67
C GLU A 287 -6.01 -8.59 13.24
N GLY A 288 -6.25 -8.12 14.45
CA GLY A 288 -5.33 -7.21 15.11
C GLY A 288 -5.34 -7.38 16.61
N LYS A 289 -4.19 -7.09 17.23
CA LYS A 289 -4.05 -7.06 18.69
C LYS A 289 -4.07 -5.62 19.17
N ILE A 290 -4.97 -5.27 20.06
CA ILE A 290 -4.98 -3.95 20.69
C ILE A 290 -3.74 -3.84 21.60
N VAL A 291 -2.90 -2.83 21.35
CA VAL A 291 -1.70 -2.55 22.16
C VAL A 291 -1.86 -1.35 23.10
N SER A 292 -2.83 -0.49 22.80
CA SER A 292 -3.27 0.59 23.69
C SER A 292 -4.70 0.99 23.38
N ALA A 293 -5.47 1.34 24.41
CA ALA A 293 -6.79 1.94 24.30
C ALA A 293 -6.80 3.23 25.12
N ILE A 294 -7.10 4.35 24.47
CA ILE A 294 -7.11 5.67 25.06
C ILE A 294 -8.52 6.22 24.94
N ASP A 295 -9.21 6.38 26.08
CA ASP A 295 -10.53 6.99 26.11
C ASP A 295 -10.50 8.45 25.62
N ALA A 296 -11.59 8.92 25.03
CA ALA A 296 -11.69 10.27 24.50
C ALA A 296 -11.35 11.37 25.52
N THR A 297 -11.61 11.12 26.81
CA THR A 297 -11.31 12.04 27.92
C THR A 297 -9.81 12.12 28.24
N ASP A 298 -9.04 11.09 27.89
CA ASP A 298 -7.61 10.99 28.19
C ASP A 298 -6.70 11.24 27.00
N VAL A 299 -7.27 11.47 25.80
CA VAL A 299 -6.51 11.64 24.55
C VAL A 299 -5.44 12.74 24.69
N ASP A 300 -5.78 13.88 25.27
CA ASP A 300 -4.83 15.01 25.40
C ASP A 300 -3.63 14.67 26.31
N LYS A 301 -3.80 13.76 27.24
CA LYS A 301 -2.76 13.38 28.21
C LYS A 301 -1.93 12.19 27.74
N MET A 302 -2.57 11.21 27.09
CA MET A 302 -1.97 9.90 26.89
C MET A 302 -1.62 9.56 25.44
N LEU A 303 -2.30 10.17 24.45
CA LEU A 303 -2.19 9.73 23.06
C LEU A 303 -0.75 9.82 22.53
N SER A 304 -0.07 10.95 22.74
CA SER A 304 1.31 11.14 22.25
C SER A 304 2.26 10.08 22.82
N SER A 305 2.27 9.89 24.12
CA SER A 305 3.15 8.91 24.78
C SER A 305 2.83 7.46 24.36
N ALA A 306 1.55 7.14 24.22
CA ALA A 306 1.11 5.83 23.78
C ALA A 306 1.54 5.54 22.33
N MET A 307 1.43 6.50 21.43
CA MET A 307 1.88 6.36 20.04
C MET A 307 3.41 6.17 19.96
N HIS A 308 4.19 6.95 20.68
CA HIS A 308 5.63 6.76 20.73
C HIS A 308 6.00 5.36 21.27
N ALA A 309 5.35 4.92 22.34
CA ALA A 309 5.57 3.58 22.91
C ALA A 309 5.17 2.46 21.94
N ALA A 310 4.04 2.57 21.25
CA ALA A 310 3.59 1.60 20.25
C ALA A 310 4.56 1.56 19.06
N SER A 311 4.96 2.72 18.52
CA SER A 311 5.93 2.80 17.43
C SER A 311 7.29 2.20 17.80
N ALA A 312 7.78 2.44 19.01
CA ALA A 312 9.06 1.91 19.47
C ALA A 312 9.06 0.38 19.68
N LYS A 313 7.90 -0.19 20.04
CA LYS A 313 7.73 -1.63 20.25
C LYS A 313 7.39 -2.40 18.98
N HIS A 314 6.93 -1.72 17.94
CA HIS A 314 6.53 -2.35 16.70
C HIS A 314 7.71 -3.00 15.99
N VAL A 315 7.60 -4.30 15.71
CA VAL A 315 8.61 -5.07 14.98
C VAL A 315 8.17 -5.25 13.54
N ARG A 316 8.92 -4.65 12.63
CA ARG A 316 8.68 -4.77 11.19
C ARG A 316 9.21 -6.10 10.66
N ALA A 317 8.36 -7.12 10.61
CA ALA A 317 8.70 -8.43 10.06
C ALA A 317 7.97 -8.65 8.74
N ALA A 318 8.72 -8.59 7.63
CA ALA A 318 8.16 -8.82 6.31
C ALA A 318 8.14 -10.31 5.94
N LYS A 319 7.09 -10.74 5.23
CA LYS A 319 6.98 -12.06 4.61
C LYS A 319 6.79 -11.90 3.11
N SER A 320 7.35 -12.82 2.31
CA SER A 320 7.08 -12.82 0.88
C SER A 320 5.60 -13.16 0.62
N ARG A 321 5.10 -12.75 -0.55
CA ARG A 321 3.73 -13.07 -0.97
C ARG A 321 3.47 -14.57 -0.96
N GLU A 322 4.43 -15.36 -1.38
CA GLU A 322 4.35 -16.82 -1.39
C GLU A 322 4.32 -17.41 0.02
N GLN A 323 5.10 -16.85 0.93
CA GLN A 323 5.05 -17.22 2.35
C GLN A 323 3.68 -16.88 2.96
N LEU A 324 3.16 -15.69 2.68
CA LEU A 324 1.82 -15.28 3.14
C LEU A 324 0.73 -16.19 2.59
N LYS A 325 0.75 -16.51 1.28
CA LYS A 325 -0.22 -17.43 0.68
C LYS A 325 -0.16 -18.82 1.28
N ARG A 326 1.03 -19.38 1.51
CA ARG A 326 1.19 -20.69 2.16
C ARG A 326 0.64 -20.68 3.59
N LEU A 327 0.96 -19.64 4.36
CA LEU A 327 0.43 -19.48 5.71
C LEU A 327 -1.10 -19.31 5.70
N ALA A 328 -1.64 -18.55 4.75
CA ALA A 328 -3.06 -18.34 4.59
C ALA A 328 -3.80 -19.64 4.31
N LEU A 329 -3.32 -20.43 3.35
CA LEU A 329 -3.85 -21.77 3.06
C LEU A 329 -3.75 -22.68 4.29
N ALA A 330 -2.58 -22.71 4.94
CA ALA A 330 -2.38 -23.48 6.16
C ALA A 330 -3.30 -23.03 7.30
N ASN A 331 -3.75 -21.80 7.37
CA ASN A 331 -4.62 -21.25 8.39
C ASN A 331 -6.07 -21.05 7.96
N GLY A 332 -6.42 -21.29 6.69
CA GLY A 332 -7.76 -21.05 6.17
C GLY A 332 -8.13 -19.56 6.20
N ILE A 333 -7.16 -18.66 6.02
CA ILE A 333 -7.35 -17.20 6.09
C ILE A 333 -7.27 -16.62 4.69
N PHE A 334 -8.35 -16.00 4.23
CA PHE A 334 -8.32 -15.21 3.00
C PHE A 334 -7.82 -13.79 3.31
N PHE A 335 -6.92 -13.29 2.50
CA PHE A 335 -6.46 -11.89 2.53
C PHE A 335 -6.34 -11.33 1.11
N GLU A 336 -6.41 -10.03 0.97
CA GLU A 336 -6.35 -9.38 -0.33
C GLU A 336 -4.94 -9.47 -0.94
N THR A 337 -4.85 -10.06 -2.14
CA THR A 337 -3.57 -10.30 -2.82
C THR A 337 -3.41 -9.54 -4.13
N GLY A 338 -4.42 -8.83 -4.56
CA GLY A 338 -4.42 -8.11 -5.83
C GLY A 338 -5.54 -7.10 -5.93
N ILE A 339 -5.56 -6.33 -7.01
CA ILE A 339 -6.60 -5.35 -7.31
C ILE A 339 -7.70 -6.02 -8.11
N PRO A 340 -8.94 -6.16 -7.59
CA PRO A 340 -10.02 -6.88 -8.27
C PRO A 340 -10.46 -6.26 -9.60
N VAL A 341 -10.30 -4.95 -9.72
CA VAL A 341 -10.80 -4.19 -10.88
C VAL A 341 -9.79 -4.07 -12.01
N SER A 342 -8.55 -4.54 -11.83
CA SER A 342 -7.46 -4.29 -12.78
C SER A 342 -7.45 -5.22 -13.99
N GLY A 343 -8.32 -6.20 -14.05
CA GLY A 343 -8.45 -7.06 -15.20
C GLY A 343 -9.03 -8.43 -14.89
N LYS A 344 -9.44 -9.11 -15.95
CA LYS A 344 -10.05 -10.46 -15.87
C LYS A 344 -9.14 -11.46 -15.16
N LYS A 345 -7.83 -11.43 -15.46
CA LYS A 345 -6.87 -12.37 -14.89
C LYS A 345 -6.72 -12.21 -13.38
N GLU A 346 -6.61 -10.99 -12.88
CA GLU A 346 -6.49 -10.71 -11.45
C GLU A 346 -7.77 -11.11 -10.69
N ALA A 347 -8.92 -10.87 -11.29
CA ALA A 347 -10.21 -11.32 -10.72
C ALA A 347 -10.29 -12.85 -10.66
N GLU A 348 -9.85 -13.54 -11.71
CA GLU A 348 -9.78 -15.01 -11.74
C GLU A 348 -8.80 -15.56 -10.70
N ASP A 349 -7.61 -14.98 -10.58
CA ASP A 349 -6.59 -15.41 -9.60
C ASP A 349 -7.07 -15.19 -8.16
N ARG A 350 -7.79 -14.09 -7.91
CA ARG A 350 -8.43 -13.81 -6.62
C ARG A 350 -9.53 -14.83 -6.30
N ALA A 351 -10.39 -15.12 -7.26
CA ALA A 351 -11.45 -16.11 -7.10
C ALA A 351 -10.90 -17.52 -6.84
N LYS A 352 -9.84 -17.91 -7.57
CA LYS A 352 -9.14 -19.19 -7.34
C LYS A 352 -8.55 -19.27 -5.94
N PHE A 353 -7.88 -18.20 -5.48
CA PHE A 353 -7.30 -18.18 -4.15
C PHE A 353 -8.38 -18.26 -3.06
N LYS A 354 -9.50 -17.56 -3.24
CA LYS A 354 -10.64 -17.63 -2.33
C LYS A 354 -11.21 -19.04 -2.26
N ALA A 355 -11.42 -19.70 -3.41
CA ALA A 355 -11.88 -21.07 -3.46
C ALA A 355 -10.94 -22.06 -2.75
N GLN A 356 -9.63 -21.92 -2.93
CA GLN A 356 -8.63 -22.73 -2.24
C GLN A 356 -8.69 -22.54 -0.71
N ILE A 357 -8.92 -21.33 -0.23
CA ILE A 357 -9.09 -21.05 1.21
C ILE A 357 -10.36 -21.69 1.73
N GLU A 358 -11.49 -21.59 1.01
CA GLU A 358 -12.75 -22.22 1.39
C GLU A 358 -12.64 -23.74 1.46
N GLU A 359 -11.93 -24.36 0.53
CA GLU A 359 -11.63 -25.80 0.55
C GLU A 359 -10.77 -26.18 1.77
N ALA A 360 -9.71 -25.40 2.04
CA ALA A 360 -8.87 -25.61 3.22
C ALA A 360 -9.67 -25.46 4.54
N GLN A 361 -10.60 -24.53 4.61
CA GLN A 361 -11.49 -24.37 5.76
C GLN A 361 -12.41 -25.57 5.95
N LYS A 362 -13.02 -26.08 4.87
CA LYS A 362 -13.87 -27.28 4.89
C LYS A 362 -13.10 -28.51 5.34
N ALA A 363 -11.90 -28.72 4.79
CA ALA A 363 -11.03 -29.85 5.18
C ALA A 363 -10.68 -29.82 6.68
N ARG A 364 -10.42 -28.64 7.24
CA ARG A 364 -10.15 -28.45 8.68
C ARG A 364 -11.37 -28.70 9.55
N ALA A 365 -12.55 -28.23 9.12
CA ALA A 365 -13.77 -28.49 9.84
C ALA A 365 -14.08 -29.99 9.92
N ALA A 366 -13.80 -30.74 8.85
CA ALA A 366 -13.96 -32.18 8.79
C ALA A 366 -12.96 -32.98 9.66
N THR A 367 -11.77 -32.39 9.94
CA THR A 367 -10.73 -33.04 10.76
C THR A 367 -10.78 -32.67 12.24
N LYS A 368 -11.65 -31.72 12.62
CA LYS A 368 -11.82 -31.34 14.03
C LYS A 368 -12.50 -32.51 14.80
N PRO A 369 -11.88 -33.06 15.86
CA PRO A 369 -12.52 -34.11 16.64
C PRO A 369 -13.87 -33.62 17.15
N LEU A 370 -14.89 -34.49 17.05
CA LEU A 370 -16.17 -34.26 17.72
C LEU A 370 -15.90 -33.99 19.22
N PRO A 371 -16.55 -32.99 19.82
CA PRO A 371 -16.42 -32.79 21.26
C PRO A 371 -16.76 -34.09 21.93
N ARG A 372 -15.83 -34.61 22.74
CA ARG A 372 -16.11 -35.75 23.62
C ARG A 372 -17.16 -35.27 24.59
N GLY A 373 -18.38 -35.81 24.44
CA GLY A 373 -19.49 -35.60 25.36
C GLY A 373 -19.18 -36.12 26.77
#